data_fd563f6bc71e34b1d8484ee4be977282
#
_entry.id   fd563f6bc71e34b1d8484ee4be977282
#
_cell.length_a   1.000
_cell.length_b   1.000
_cell.length_c   1.000
_cell.angle_alpha   90.00
_cell.angle_beta   90.00
_cell.angle_gamma   90.00
#
_symmetry.space_group_name_H-M   'P 1'
#
loop_
_entity.id
_entity.type
_entity.pdbx_description
1 polymer ?
#
loop_
_entity_poly.entity_id
_entity_poly.type
_entity_poly.pdbx_seq_one_letter_code
_entity_poly.pdbx_strand_id
1 'polypeptide(L)'
;MKKLLIIFLTFLFLTTFANSQSRFGELTEIRDEKMRGKDNQWVRPHPGPFIWNHIEKEKGNFNWEETDKYVLYAQEHNQTILATIWPHANWEQKSCKRKKAKSPFGKKFTKYLSKPCSMDDYKTFLLMLIDRYDGDGSNDMPGLTKPIKYWDIMNEPEFKMFFKGSEEDFVEIFNFSSKVIKEKQPDAVIVMAGAAGMFPENIKYWKSALPKIKDHFDIANIHHISGPDGQCDKELWVDEFAALLKSVDVNKPIWLTEAMTCGPPVKAWVNAFLNGAELIIDVGVNAPGKKMSKKGRKKLNKFIANYDGFTSIKSISEKKVEFTYKDGTKKILEF
;
A
#
# COMPACT_ATOMS: atom_id res chain seq x y z
N MET A 1 -43.69 23.75 -44.50
CA MET A 1 -43.21 22.41 -44.04
C MET A 1 -41.72 22.47 -43.91
N LYS A 2 -41.21 22.67 -42.69
CA LYS A 2 -39.77 22.67 -42.38
C LYS A 2 -39.34 21.25 -41.99
N LYS A 3 -38.46 20.66 -42.79
CA LYS A 3 -37.86 19.35 -42.47
C LYS A 3 -36.80 19.54 -41.41
N LEU A 4 -37.03 18.91 -40.25
CA LEU A 4 -36.09 18.84 -39.14
C LEU A 4 -35.06 17.76 -39.46
N LEU A 5 -33.80 18.15 -39.64
CA LEU A 5 -32.69 17.22 -39.86
C LEU A 5 -32.14 16.79 -38.48
N ILE A 6 -32.45 15.58 -38.07
CA ILE A 6 -31.90 14.98 -36.84
C ILE A 6 -30.53 14.40 -37.19
N ILE A 7 -29.48 15.06 -36.73
CA ILE A 7 -28.10 14.54 -36.80
C ILE A 7 -27.90 13.58 -35.61
N PHE A 8 -27.84 12.28 -35.90
CA PHE A 8 -27.37 11.29 -34.94
C PHE A 8 -25.86 11.41 -34.79
N LEU A 9 -25.38 12.01 -33.68
CA LEU A 9 -23.99 11.91 -33.27
C LEU A 9 -23.80 10.52 -32.67
N THR A 10 -23.22 9.59 -33.42
CA THR A 10 -22.67 8.34 -32.90
C THR A 10 -21.42 8.66 -32.12
N PHE A 11 -21.55 8.68 -30.79
CA PHE A 11 -20.39 8.66 -29.89
C PHE A 11 -19.71 7.29 -30.03
N LEU A 12 -18.60 7.30 -30.77
CA LEU A 12 -17.67 6.18 -30.80
C LEU A 12 -16.97 6.14 -29.43
N PHE A 13 -17.48 5.33 -28.51
CA PHE A 13 -16.74 4.96 -27.31
C PHE A 13 -15.50 4.18 -27.75
N LEU A 14 -14.37 4.86 -27.90
CA LEU A 14 -13.07 4.23 -27.88
C LEU A 14 -12.88 3.62 -26.49
N THR A 15 -13.29 2.37 -26.34
CA THR A 15 -12.86 1.55 -25.20
C THR A 15 -11.36 1.35 -25.33
N THR A 16 -10.59 2.24 -24.74
CA THR A 16 -9.19 1.93 -24.42
C THR A 16 -9.24 0.66 -23.59
N PHE A 17 -8.68 -0.42 -24.12
CA PHE A 17 -8.41 -1.64 -23.37
C PHE A 17 -7.41 -1.25 -22.26
N ALA A 18 -7.93 -0.79 -21.12
CA ALA A 18 -7.13 -0.71 -19.94
C ALA A 18 -6.70 -2.15 -19.62
N ASN A 19 -5.43 -2.46 -19.81
CA ASN A 19 -4.84 -3.68 -19.31
C ASN A 19 -5.24 -3.79 -17.84
N SER A 20 -5.73 -4.96 -17.43
CA SER A 20 -6.07 -5.16 -16.01
C SER A 20 -4.80 -4.90 -15.20
N GLN A 21 -4.92 -4.02 -14.20
CA GLN A 21 -3.80 -3.68 -13.32
C GLN A 21 -3.28 -4.95 -12.65
N SER A 22 -1.95 -5.10 -12.52
CA SER A 22 -1.34 -6.23 -11.84
C SER A 22 -1.91 -6.41 -10.42
N ARG A 23 -2.10 -7.65 -10.00
CA ARG A 23 -2.46 -8.01 -8.61
C ARG A 23 -1.25 -8.35 -7.75
N PHE A 24 -0.07 -8.05 -8.25
CA PHE A 24 1.20 -8.37 -7.60
C PHE A 24 2.10 -7.15 -7.54
N GLY A 25 2.89 -7.10 -6.46
CA GLY A 25 3.90 -6.08 -6.27
C GLY A 25 5.08 -6.57 -5.46
N GLU A 26 6.06 -5.71 -5.32
CA GLU A 26 7.26 -5.95 -4.51
C GLU A 26 7.50 -4.79 -3.55
N LEU A 27 7.91 -5.14 -2.34
CA LEU A 27 8.47 -4.15 -1.42
C LEU A 27 9.82 -3.71 -1.96
N THR A 28 10.02 -2.40 -2.06
CA THR A 28 11.22 -1.83 -2.69
C THR A 28 12.00 -0.97 -1.72
N GLU A 29 13.30 -0.84 -1.95
CA GLU A 29 14.13 0.12 -1.25
C GLU A 29 14.84 1.02 -2.27
N ILE A 30 14.68 2.33 -2.12
CA ILE A 30 15.19 3.33 -3.06
C ILE A 30 16.71 3.29 -3.25
N ARG A 31 17.45 2.83 -2.22
CA ARG A 31 18.91 2.83 -2.17
C ARG A 31 19.53 1.53 -2.66
N ASP A 32 18.75 0.50 -2.87
CA ASP A 32 19.21 -0.77 -3.43
C ASP A 32 18.63 -0.97 -4.82
N GLU A 33 19.46 -0.81 -5.84
CA GLU A 33 19.05 -1.02 -7.24
C GLU A 33 18.50 -2.43 -7.52
N LYS A 34 18.87 -3.39 -6.68
CA LYS A 34 18.35 -4.77 -6.78
C LYS A 34 16.95 -4.93 -6.20
N MET A 35 16.45 -3.93 -5.45
CA MET A 35 15.15 -3.93 -4.82
C MET A 35 14.22 -2.85 -5.41
N ARG A 36 14.30 -2.61 -6.70
CA ARG A 36 13.49 -1.59 -7.38
C ARG A 36 12.17 -2.11 -7.95
N GLY A 37 11.86 -3.38 -7.72
CA GLY A 37 10.64 -4.01 -8.23
C GLY A 37 10.71 -4.36 -9.72
N LYS A 38 9.66 -4.99 -10.23
CA LYS A 38 9.54 -5.41 -11.62
C LYS A 38 8.69 -4.44 -12.42
N ASP A 39 8.92 -4.40 -13.73
CA ASP A 39 8.13 -3.65 -14.67
C ASP A 39 6.65 -4.05 -14.63
N ASN A 40 5.77 -3.08 -14.85
CA ASN A 40 4.32 -3.28 -14.92
C ASN A 40 3.66 -3.83 -13.64
N GLN A 41 4.32 -3.74 -12.49
CA GLN A 41 3.79 -4.21 -11.20
C GLN A 41 3.64 -3.07 -10.20
N TRP A 42 3.05 -3.41 -9.04
CA TRP A 42 3.02 -2.51 -7.90
C TRP A 42 4.37 -2.47 -7.20
N VAL A 43 4.72 -1.29 -6.69
CA VAL A 43 5.86 -1.09 -5.84
C VAL A 43 5.46 -0.33 -4.59
N ARG A 44 5.89 -0.79 -3.43
CA ARG A 44 5.75 -0.11 -2.16
C ARG A 44 7.13 0.21 -1.62
N PRO A 45 7.60 1.46 -1.73
CA PRO A 45 8.87 1.86 -1.13
C PRO A 45 8.73 1.92 0.39
N HIS A 46 9.51 1.12 1.09
CA HIS A 46 9.44 1.04 2.54
C HIS A 46 10.86 1.08 3.16
N PRO A 47 11.13 1.93 4.15
CA PRO A 47 10.24 2.91 4.77
C PRO A 47 9.98 4.19 3.97
N GLY A 48 10.78 4.53 2.99
CA GLY A 48 10.66 5.78 2.27
C GLY A 48 10.76 5.66 0.77
N PRO A 49 10.57 6.74 -0.02
CA PRO A 49 11.04 8.10 0.27
C PRO A 49 10.03 9.10 0.86
N PHE A 50 8.75 8.73 0.99
CA PHE A 50 7.65 9.65 1.38
C PHE A 50 7.61 9.91 2.89
N ILE A 51 8.78 10.08 3.50
CA ILE A 51 8.96 10.37 4.93
C ILE A 51 9.10 11.87 5.11
N TRP A 52 8.27 12.48 5.95
CA TRP A 52 8.33 13.91 6.22
C TRP A 52 9.76 14.36 6.55
N ASN A 53 10.45 13.65 7.45
CA ASN A 53 11.83 13.97 7.84
C ASN A 53 12.85 13.91 6.69
N HIS A 54 12.60 13.16 5.63
CA HIS A 54 13.51 13.06 4.50
C HIS A 54 13.32 14.23 3.54
N ILE A 55 12.05 14.60 3.33
CA ILE A 55 11.67 15.65 2.41
C ILE A 55 11.89 17.02 3.05
N GLU A 56 11.53 17.21 4.32
CA GLU A 56 11.65 18.47 5.04
C GLU A 56 12.49 18.27 6.31
N LYS A 57 13.80 18.39 6.18
CA LYS A 57 14.76 18.26 7.31
C LYS A 57 14.74 19.47 8.25
N GLU A 58 14.35 20.62 7.73
CA GLU A 58 14.20 21.90 8.40
C GLU A 58 12.93 22.57 7.91
N LYS A 59 12.21 23.28 8.76
CA LYS A 59 10.92 23.90 8.45
C LYS A 59 10.99 24.76 7.18
N GLY A 60 10.13 24.45 6.21
CA GLY A 60 10.01 25.18 4.95
C GLY A 60 11.09 24.84 3.91
N ASN A 61 12.06 23.99 4.24
CA ASN A 61 13.12 23.57 3.30
C ASN A 61 12.86 22.16 2.77
N PHE A 62 12.15 22.08 1.63
CA PHE A 62 11.75 20.83 0.99
C PHE A 62 12.82 20.36 0.00
N ASN A 63 13.30 19.15 0.15
CA ASN A 63 14.22 18.47 -0.78
C ASN A 63 13.52 17.25 -1.39
N TRP A 64 13.25 17.31 -2.68
CA TRP A 64 12.53 16.29 -3.43
C TRP A 64 13.41 15.31 -4.19
N GLU A 65 14.73 15.49 -4.15
CA GLU A 65 15.68 14.76 -5.02
C GLU A 65 15.53 13.24 -4.94
N GLU A 66 15.50 12.65 -3.73
CA GLU A 66 15.34 11.21 -3.56
C GLU A 66 13.95 10.73 -4.00
N THR A 67 12.91 11.52 -3.72
CA THR A 67 11.52 11.17 -4.02
C THR A 67 11.26 11.25 -5.52
N ASP A 68 11.68 12.35 -6.18
CA ASP A 68 11.57 12.54 -7.62
C ASP A 68 12.29 11.43 -8.38
N LYS A 69 13.53 11.12 -7.99
CA LYS A 69 14.30 10.04 -8.61
C LYS A 69 13.58 8.69 -8.52
N TYR A 70 12.91 8.43 -7.41
CA TYR A 70 12.12 7.20 -7.27
C TYR A 70 10.90 7.20 -8.17
N VAL A 71 10.15 8.31 -8.21
CA VAL A 71 8.94 8.44 -9.04
C VAL A 71 9.28 8.35 -10.53
N LEU A 72 10.35 9.03 -10.98
CA LEU A 72 10.85 8.93 -12.36
C LEU A 72 11.18 7.48 -12.73
N TYR A 73 11.93 6.79 -11.88
CA TYR A 73 12.25 5.37 -12.10
C TYR A 73 10.97 4.52 -12.21
N ALA A 74 10.02 4.69 -11.30
CA ALA A 74 8.79 3.90 -11.29
C ALA A 74 7.95 4.11 -12.56
N GLN A 75 7.82 5.36 -13.04
CA GLN A 75 7.08 5.64 -14.27
C GLN A 75 7.79 5.13 -15.54
N GLU A 76 9.13 5.18 -15.61
CA GLU A 76 9.92 4.61 -16.71
C GLU A 76 9.73 3.10 -16.82
N HIS A 77 9.50 2.42 -15.70
CA HIS A 77 9.26 0.97 -15.64
C HIS A 77 7.77 0.60 -15.58
N ASN A 78 6.90 1.56 -15.85
CA ASN A 78 5.43 1.42 -15.78
C ASN A 78 4.94 0.81 -14.45
N GLN A 79 5.63 1.07 -13.36
CA GLN A 79 5.22 0.63 -12.03
C GLN A 79 4.10 1.51 -11.47
N THR A 80 3.29 0.95 -10.58
CA THR A 80 2.30 1.71 -9.81
C THR A 80 2.78 1.82 -8.37
N ILE A 81 2.89 3.05 -7.87
CA ILE A 81 3.40 3.31 -6.52
C ILE A 81 2.26 3.25 -5.50
N LEU A 82 2.44 2.45 -4.44
CA LEU A 82 1.74 2.61 -3.17
C LEU A 82 2.66 3.41 -2.25
N ALA A 83 2.37 4.69 -2.06
CA ALA A 83 3.21 5.60 -1.31
C ALA A 83 2.88 5.58 0.17
N THR A 84 3.79 5.11 1.02
CA THR A 84 3.60 5.12 2.48
C THR A 84 4.07 6.45 3.07
N ILE A 85 3.14 7.24 3.60
CA ILE A 85 3.39 8.52 4.26
C ILE A 85 3.76 8.29 5.72
N TRP A 86 4.91 8.83 6.15
CA TRP A 86 5.34 8.82 7.54
C TRP A 86 5.27 10.22 8.13
N PRO A 87 4.39 10.47 9.13
CA PRO A 87 4.11 11.79 9.69
C PRO A 87 5.15 12.23 10.73
N HIS A 88 6.44 11.95 10.49
CA HIS A 88 7.49 12.15 11.47
C HIS A 88 8.61 13.03 10.90
N ALA A 89 8.81 14.21 11.50
CA ALA A 89 9.94 15.09 11.26
C ALA A 89 10.74 15.35 12.55
N ASN A 90 12.06 15.26 12.47
CA ASN A 90 12.92 15.42 13.64
C ASN A 90 12.89 16.85 14.20
N TRP A 91 12.87 17.85 13.33
CA TRP A 91 12.87 19.25 13.71
C TRP A 91 11.58 19.60 14.44
N GLU A 92 10.47 19.13 13.94
CA GLU A 92 9.13 19.38 14.43
C GLU A 92 8.92 18.72 15.80
N GLN A 93 9.19 17.42 15.93
CA GLN A 93 9.00 16.69 17.19
C GLN A 93 10.01 17.09 18.29
N LYS A 94 11.17 17.63 17.91
CA LYS A 94 12.13 18.23 18.84
C LYS A 94 11.58 19.55 19.44
N SER A 95 10.82 20.31 18.67
CA SER A 95 10.27 21.61 19.10
C SER A 95 9.37 21.49 20.34
N CYS A 96 8.55 20.44 20.42
CA CYS A 96 7.71 20.15 21.59
C CYS A 96 8.30 19.11 22.54
N LYS A 97 9.62 18.87 22.47
CA LYS A 97 10.36 18.01 23.40
C LYS A 97 9.89 16.55 23.43
N ARG A 98 9.41 16.00 22.28
CA ARG A 98 9.09 14.57 22.20
C ARG A 98 10.30 13.70 22.54
N LYS A 99 10.06 12.53 23.10
CA LYS A 99 11.13 11.58 23.43
C LYS A 99 11.66 10.90 22.17
N LYS A 100 12.98 10.78 22.05
CA LYS A 100 13.63 10.01 20.99
C LYS A 100 13.22 8.54 21.09
N ALA A 101 13.05 7.90 19.96
CA ALA A 101 12.75 6.49 19.85
C ALA A 101 13.90 5.75 19.14
N LYS A 102 14.00 4.44 19.41
CA LYS A 102 14.88 3.57 18.63
C LYS A 102 14.09 3.11 17.41
N SER A 103 14.45 3.62 16.24
CA SER A 103 13.83 3.22 14.98
C SER A 103 14.31 1.83 14.54
N PRO A 104 13.42 0.99 13.97
CA PRO A 104 13.82 -0.29 13.37
C PRO A 104 14.72 -0.10 12.13
N PHE A 105 14.65 1.06 11.48
CA PHE A 105 15.44 1.40 10.30
C PHE A 105 16.74 2.14 10.61
N GLY A 106 17.13 2.22 11.90
CA GLY A 106 18.38 2.83 12.35
C GLY A 106 18.47 4.34 12.05
N LYS A 107 19.68 4.81 11.70
CA LYS A 107 19.95 6.24 11.45
C LYS A 107 19.31 6.77 10.15
N LYS A 108 18.90 5.89 9.25
CA LYS A 108 18.33 6.23 7.94
C LYS A 108 16.86 6.63 7.98
N PHE A 109 16.25 6.61 9.14
CA PHE A 109 14.85 6.96 9.34
C PHE A 109 14.73 8.24 10.17
N THR A 110 13.75 8.33 11.05
CA THR A 110 13.58 9.44 11.99
C THR A 110 14.01 9.04 13.41
N LYS A 111 14.37 10.02 14.22
CA LYS A 111 14.68 9.80 15.64
C LYS A 111 13.45 9.88 16.54
N TYR A 112 12.32 10.25 16.01
CA TYR A 112 11.07 10.43 16.73
C TYR A 112 9.95 9.72 15.99
N LEU A 113 9.02 9.11 16.73
CA LEU A 113 7.94 8.31 16.20
C LEU A 113 6.59 8.64 16.87
N SER A 114 6.44 9.87 17.36
CA SER A 114 5.22 10.33 18.03
C SER A 114 4.33 11.11 17.05
N LYS A 115 3.09 11.39 17.48
CA LYS A 115 2.22 12.31 16.77
C LYS A 115 2.91 13.66 16.54
N PRO A 116 2.71 14.32 15.39
CA PRO A 116 3.16 15.69 15.17
C PRO A 116 2.76 16.64 16.31
N CYS A 117 3.63 17.59 16.62
CA CYS A 117 3.35 18.62 17.61
C CYS A 117 2.43 19.71 17.02
N SER A 118 2.63 20.00 15.73
CA SER A 118 1.85 20.95 14.94
C SER A 118 1.17 20.22 13.80
N MET A 119 -0.14 20.07 13.86
CA MET A 119 -0.92 19.51 12.76
C MET A 119 -0.98 20.47 11.56
N ASP A 120 -0.76 21.78 11.75
CA ASP A 120 -0.67 22.76 10.66
C ASP A 120 0.64 22.59 9.86
N ASP A 121 1.77 22.37 10.54
CA ASP A 121 3.03 22.07 9.86
C ASP A 121 2.94 20.73 9.10
N TYR A 122 2.30 19.73 9.70
CA TYR A 122 2.04 18.46 9.03
C TYR A 122 1.09 18.62 7.83
N LYS A 123 0.06 19.46 7.94
CA LYS A 123 -0.82 19.81 6.82
C LYS A 123 -0.03 20.44 5.68
N THR A 124 0.86 21.37 5.98
CA THR A 124 1.71 22.02 4.98
C THR A 124 2.56 20.97 4.24
N PHE A 125 3.18 20.05 4.96
CA PHE A 125 3.93 18.94 4.35
C PHE A 125 3.04 18.09 3.44
N LEU A 126 1.85 17.67 3.91
CA LEU A 126 0.92 16.87 3.10
C LEU A 126 0.51 17.59 1.82
N LEU A 127 0.14 18.86 1.92
CA LEU A 127 -0.25 19.66 0.74
C LEU A 127 0.89 19.74 -0.28
N MET A 128 2.12 20.01 0.17
CA MET A 128 3.29 20.07 -0.70
C MET A 128 3.61 18.71 -1.33
N LEU A 129 3.46 17.63 -0.56
CA LEU A 129 3.69 16.27 -1.06
C LEU A 129 2.68 15.86 -2.12
N ILE A 130 1.41 16.11 -1.88
CA ILE A 130 0.34 15.73 -2.82
C ILE A 130 0.43 16.60 -4.09
N ASP A 131 0.53 17.93 -3.94
CA ASP A 131 0.65 18.89 -5.04
C ASP A 131 1.79 18.55 -6.01
N ARG A 132 2.89 17.96 -5.49
CA ARG A 132 4.03 17.57 -6.32
C ARG A 132 3.79 16.34 -7.17
N TYR A 133 2.87 15.44 -6.77
CA TYR A 133 2.70 14.13 -7.43
C TYR A 133 1.26 13.82 -7.85
N ASP A 134 0.31 14.77 -7.74
CA ASP A 134 -1.09 14.52 -8.10
C ASP A 134 -1.39 14.64 -9.60
N GLY A 135 -0.50 15.30 -10.36
CA GLY A 135 -0.60 15.40 -11.80
C GLY A 135 -1.69 16.33 -12.29
N ASP A 136 -2.04 17.36 -11.50
CA ASP A 136 -3.06 18.35 -11.85
C ASP A 136 -2.52 19.46 -12.78
N GLY A 137 -1.22 19.47 -13.06
CA GLY A 137 -0.51 20.45 -13.90
C GLY A 137 0.00 21.67 -13.12
N SER A 138 -0.19 21.71 -11.80
CA SER A 138 0.25 22.81 -10.93
C SER A 138 1.30 22.33 -9.94
N ASN A 139 2.51 22.91 -9.96
CA ASN A 139 3.62 22.55 -9.08
C ASN A 139 4.09 21.07 -9.14
N ASP A 140 3.65 20.34 -10.14
CA ASP A 140 4.03 18.95 -10.36
C ASP A 140 5.56 18.77 -10.44
N MET A 141 6.02 17.59 -10.08
CA MET A 141 7.38 17.16 -10.34
C MET A 141 7.73 17.31 -11.82
N PRO A 142 8.84 17.95 -12.19
CA PRO A 142 9.27 18.02 -13.58
C PRO A 142 9.35 16.63 -14.24
N GLY A 143 8.64 16.43 -15.34
CA GLY A 143 8.58 15.16 -16.04
C GLY A 143 7.62 14.12 -15.44
N LEU A 144 6.73 14.53 -14.56
CA LEU A 144 5.67 13.65 -14.06
C LEU A 144 4.71 13.27 -15.20
N THR A 145 4.56 11.99 -15.48
CA THR A 145 3.64 11.44 -16.49
C THR A 145 2.66 10.42 -15.92
N LYS A 146 2.97 9.91 -14.71
CA LYS A 146 2.13 8.95 -14.00
C LYS A 146 1.94 9.42 -12.55
N PRO A 147 0.83 10.11 -12.26
CA PRO A 147 0.54 10.61 -10.91
C PRO A 147 0.48 9.50 -9.86
N ILE A 148 0.83 9.84 -8.62
CA ILE A 148 0.60 8.94 -7.48
C ILE A 148 -0.85 9.10 -7.04
N LYS A 149 -1.58 7.98 -7.01
CA LYS A 149 -2.99 7.94 -6.60
C LYS A 149 -3.22 7.18 -5.29
N TYR A 150 -2.31 6.30 -4.92
CA TYR A 150 -2.47 5.38 -3.79
C TYR A 150 -1.57 5.80 -2.64
N TRP A 151 -2.20 6.26 -1.56
CA TRP A 151 -1.54 6.79 -0.39
C TRP A 151 -1.83 5.92 0.82
N ASP A 152 -0.79 5.25 1.33
CA ASP A 152 -0.80 4.45 2.54
C ASP A 152 -0.38 5.35 3.73
N ILE A 153 -1.27 5.53 4.69
CA ILE A 153 -1.03 6.47 5.80
C ILE A 153 -0.50 5.72 7.01
N MET A 154 0.79 5.86 7.27
CA MET A 154 1.54 5.18 8.33
C MET A 154 1.76 3.69 8.06
N ASN A 155 2.46 3.01 8.98
CA ASN A 155 2.75 1.58 8.94
C ASN A 155 2.66 1.01 10.35
N GLU A 156 1.89 -0.05 10.54
CA GLU A 156 1.80 -0.85 11.77
C GLU A 156 1.74 0.00 13.05
N PRO A 157 0.77 0.94 13.17
CA PRO A 157 0.74 1.91 14.28
C PRO A 157 0.53 1.26 15.65
N GLU A 158 0.05 0.01 15.69
CA GLU A 158 -0.06 -0.79 16.92
C GLU A 158 1.31 -1.15 17.51
N PHE A 159 2.38 -1.16 16.69
CA PHE A 159 3.73 -1.46 17.18
C PHE A 159 4.50 -0.21 17.60
N LYS A 160 4.92 -0.21 18.85
CA LYS A 160 5.72 0.89 19.44
C LYS A 160 7.08 1.12 18.77
N MET A 161 7.51 0.21 17.91
CA MET A 161 8.70 0.39 17.07
C MET A 161 8.45 1.31 15.88
N PHE A 162 7.20 1.46 15.43
CA PHE A 162 6.81 2.34 14.33
C PHE A 162 6.08 3.58 14.80
N PHE A 163 5.29 3.48 15.89
CA PHE A 163 4.55 4.61 16.42
C PHE A 163 4.56 4.64 17.96
N LYS A 164 4.90 5.77 18.58
CA LYS A 164 4.97 5.98 20.04
C LYS A 164 3.75 6.71 20.61
N GLY A 165 2.78 7.04 19.77
CA GLY A 165 1.52 7.62 20.18
C GLY A 165 0.53 6.60 20.74
N SER A 166 -0.65 7.08 21.14
CA SER A 166 -1.80 6.24 21.49
C SER A 166 -2.59 5.84 20.25
N GLU A 167 -3.63 5.01 20.40
CA GLU A 167 -4.58 4.70 19.33
C GLU A 167 -5.32 5.97 18.88
N GLU A 168 -5.70 6.84 19.82
CA GLU A 168 -6.37 8.12 19.54
C GLU A 168 -5.47 9.04 18.72
N ASP A 169 -4.17 9.10 19.04
CA ASP A 169 -3.19 9.86 18.25
C ASP A 169 -3.11 9.33 16.80
N PHE A 170 -3.14 8.01 16.63
CA PHE A 170 -3.18 7.39 15.30
C PHE A 170 -4.46 7.76 14.54
N VAL A 171 -5.62 7.58 15.18
CA VAL A 171 -6.93 7.91 14.57
C VAL A 171 -6.98 9.37 14.13
N GLU A 172 -6.49 10.29 14.96
CA GLU A 172 -6.43 11.71 14.63
C GLU A 172 -5.53 11.97 13.41
N ILE A 173 -4.30 11.43 13.40
CA ILE A 173 -3.38 11.56 12.25
C ILE A 173 -4.01 10.99 10.99
N PHE A 174 -4.59 9.80 11.08
CA PHE A 174 -5.13 9.09 9.93
C PHE A 174 -6.30 9.85 9.30
N ASN A 175 -7.30 10.22 10.09
CA ASN A 175 -8.48 10.95 9.62
C ASN A 175 -8.10 12.34 9.06
N PHE A 176 -7.19 13.04 9.74
CA PHE A 176 -6.68 14.32 9.29
C PHE A 176 -5.96 14.19 7.94
N SER A 177 -5.05 13.22 7.82
CA SER A 177 -4.29 13.00 6.57
C SER A 177 -5.22 12.65 5.41
N SER A 178 -6.14 11.71 5.62
CA SER A 178 -7.12 11.32 4.62
C SER A 178 -7.93 12.52 4.12
N LYS A 179 -8.42 13.36 5.03
CA LYS A 179 -9.18 14.56 4.68
C LYS A 179 -8.36 15.53 3.84
N VAL A 180 -7.14 15.86 4.27
CA VAL A 180 -6.25 16.78 3.54
C VAL A 180 -5.90 16.25 2.15
N ILE A 181 -5.60 14.95 2.05
CA ILE A 181 -5.28 14.31 0.76
C ILE A 181 -6.48 14.35 -0.18
N LYS A 182 -7.66 13.97 0.29
CA LYS A 182 -8.89 13.97 -0.53
C LYS A 182 -9.35 15.38 -0.94
N GLU A 183 -9.11 16.40 -0.10
CA GLU A 183 -9.39 17.80 -0.44
C GLU A 183 -8.47 18.29 -1.56
N LYS A 184 -7.18 17.93 -1.56
CA LYS A 184 -6.21 18.34 -2.59
C LYS A 184 -6.32 17.46 -3.85
N GLN A 185 -6.47 16.15 -3.69
CA GLN A 185 -6.56 15.17 -4.78
C GLN A 185 -7.83 14.31 -4.59
N PRO A 186 -8.99 14.74 -5.13
CA PRO A 186 -10.28 14.05 -4.91
C PRO A 186 -10.31 12.59 -5.40
N ASP A 187 -9.51 12.25 -6.40
CA ASP A 187 -9.40 10.90 -6.96
C ASP A 187 -8.29 10.03 -6.30
N ALA A 188 -7.65 10.55 -5.25
CA ALA A 188 -6.73 9.77 -4.43
C ALA A 188 -7.42 8.56 -3.81
N VAL A 189 -6.72 7.44 -3.73
CA VAL A 189 -7.15 6.23 -3.04
C VAL A 189 -6.38 6.10 -1.73
N ILE A 190 -7.09 6.16 -0.63
CA ILE A 190 -6.50 6.03 0.70
C ILE A 190 -6.45 4.57 1.10
N VAL A 191 -5.24 4.09 1.35
CA VAL A 191 -4.98 2.75 1.87
C VAL A 191 -4.78 2.84 3.39
N MET A 192 -5.47 1.99 4.13
CA MET A 192 -5.33 1.91 5.59
C MET A 192 -3.88 1.57 5.96
N ALA A 193 -3.37 2.13 7.03
CA ALA A 193 -2.11 1.67 7.63
C ALA A 193 -2.13 0.15 7.79
N GLY A 194 -1.12 -0.55 7.30
CA GLY A 194 -1.09 -2.00 7.34
C GLY A 194 -1.14 -2.53 8.77
N ALA A 195 -2.12 -3.38 9.08
CA ALA A 195 -2.11 -4.13 10.33
C ALA A 195 -1.02 -5.21 10.28
N ALA A 196 -0.15 -5.27 11.27
CA ALA A 196 1.05 -6.14 11.25
C ALA A 196 0.74 -7.65 11.22
N GLY A 197 -0.48 -8.03 11.57
CA GLY A 197 -0.97 -9.41 11.61
C GLY A 197 -2.14 -9.57 12.56
N MET A 198 -2.70 -10.78 12.66
CA MET A 198 -3.88 -11.08 13.45
C MET A 198 -3.51 -11.71 14.82
N PHE A 199 -2.56 -11.11 15.54
CA PHE A 199 -2.28 -11.46 16.92
C PHE A 199 -3.34 -10.89 17.86
N PRO A 200 -3.61 -11.50 19.03
CA PRO A 200 -4.66 -11.04 19.94
C PRO A 200 -4.60 -9.55 20.28
N GLU A 201 -3.40 -9.01 20.52
CA GLU A 201 -3.22 -7.58 20.82
C GLU A 201 -3.51 -6.69 19.62
N ASN A 202 -3.13 -7.12 18.40
CA ASN A 202 -3.40 -6.39 17.17
C ASN A 202 -4.90 -6.41 16.85
N ILE A 203 -5.56 -7.55 17.01
CA ILE A 203 -7.01 -7.67 16.85
C ILE A 203 -7.73 -6.71 17.80
N LYS A 204 -7.31 -6.65 19.07
CA LYS A 204 -7.87 -5.71 20.06
C LYS A 204 -7.71 -4.26 19.63
N TYR A 205 -6.51 -3.88 19.18
CA TYR A 205 -6.21 -2.53 18.69
C TYR A 205 -7.09 -2.18 17.48
N TRP A 206 -7.08 -3.03 16.46
CA TRP A 206 -7.82 -2.74 15.22
C TRP A 206 -9.33 -2.82 15.38
N LYS A 207 -9.85 -3.67 16.27
CA LYS A 207 -11.28 -3.71 16.61
C LYS A 207 -11.76 -2.39 17.24
N SER A 208 -10.88 -1.68 17.95
CA SER A 208 -11.15 -0.35 18.50
C SER A 208 -10.96 0.78 17.49
N ALA A 209 -9.89 0.73 16.68
CA ALA A 209 -9.53 1.81 15.76
C ALA A 209 -10.40 1.83 14.50
N LEU A 210 -10.71 0.67 13.91
CA LEU A 210 -11.44 0.57 12.63
C LEU A 210 -12.76 1.33 12.59
N PRO A 211 -13.66 1.24 13.60
CA PRO A 211 -14.91 2.01 13.59
C PRO A 211 -14.71 3.53 13.54
N LYS A 212 -13.57 4.02 14.02
CA LYS A 212 -13.24 5.45 14.09
C LYS A 212 -12.61 5.99 12.80
N ILE A 213 -12.10 5.09 11.93
CA ILE A 213 -11.42 5.45 10.68
C ILE A 213 -12.11 4.92 9.42
N LYS A 214 -13.14 4.08 9.52
CA LYS A 214 -13.74 3.35 8.39
C LYS A 214 -14.22 4.22 7.23
N ASP A 215 -14.62 5.45 7.50
CA ASP A 215 -15.09 6.39 6.49
C ASP A 215 -13.94 7.20 5.84
N HIS A 216 -12.69 6.98 6.29
CA HIS A 216 -11.51 7.72 5.89
C HIS A 216 -10.51 6.90 5.06
N PHE A 217 -10.82 5.67 4.67
CA PHE A 217 -10.02 4.89 3.75
C PHE A 217 -10.88 4.17 2.70
N ASP A 218 -10.27 3.86 1.58
CA ASP A 218 -10.89 3.16 0.46
C ASP A 218 -10.55 1.67 0.46
N ILE A 219 -9.37 1.30 0.97
CA ILE A 219 -8.81 -0.05 0.93
C ILE A 219 -8.30 -0.45 2.32
N ALA A 220 -8.78 -1.58 2.81
CA ALA A 220 -8.28 -2.20 4.04
C ALA A 220 -6.93 -2.90 3.78
N ASN A 221 -5.99 -2.79 4.71
CA ASN A 221 -4.63 -3.26 4.52
C ASN A 221 -4.17 -4.14 5.67
N ILE A 222 -3.67 -5.32 5.34
CA ILE A 222 -3.08 -6.28 6.27
C ILE A 222 -1.65 -6.59 5.86
N HIS A 223 -0.80 -6.87 6.84
CA HIS A 223 0.52 -7.45 6.64
C HIS A 223 0.54 -8.89 7.15
N HIS A 224 1.32 -9.73 6.53
CA HIS A 224 1.68 -11.03 7.07
C HIS A 224 3.17 -11.04 7.41
N ILE A 225 3.47 -10.64 8.64
CA ILE A 225 4.81 -10.71 9.22
C ILE A 225 4.78 -11.83 10.26
N SER A 226 5.74 -12.76 10.21
CA SER A 226 5.78 -13.85 11.16
C SER A 226 5.91 -13.31 12.59
N GLY A 227 5.11 -13.86 13.50
CA GLY A 227 5.18 -13.54 14.92
C GLY A 227 6.53 -13.90 15.56
N PRO A 228 6.75 -13.48 16.81
CA PRO A 228 7.98 -13.76 17.57
C PRO A 228 8.32 -15.26 17.63
N ASP A 229 7.30 -16.10 17.61
CA ASP A 229 7.43 -17.57 17.67
C ASP A 229 7.53 -18.22 16.28
N GLY A 230 7.70 -17.44 15.22
CA GLY A 230 7.70 -17.93 13.84
C GLY A 230 6.34 -18.48 13.40
N GLN A 231 5.27 -18.06 14.05
CA GLN A 231 3.92 -18.41 13.65
C GLN A 231 3.69 -18.03 12.20
N CYS A 232 3.07 -18.92 11.47
CA CYS A 232 2.90 -18.86 10.05
C CYS A 232 1.48 -19.24 9.72
N ASP A 233 0.76 -18.30 9.16
CA ASP A 233 -0.59 -18.51 8.67
C ASP A 233 -0.58 -18.88 7.19
N LYS A 234 -1.40 -19.87 6.78
CA LYS A 234 -1.43 -20.38 5.39
C LYS A 234 -2.25 -19.49 4.45
N GLU A 235 -3.18 -18.76 5.00
CA GLU A 235 -4.06 -17.81 4.36
C GLU A 235 -3.50 -16.37 4.45
N LEU A 236 -2.33 -16.22 5.09
CA LEU A 236 -1.62 -14.96 5.29
C LEU A 236 -2.45 -13.93 6.07
N TRP A 237 -3.21 -14.38 7.07
CA TRP A 237 -4.12 -13.59 7.92
C TRP A 237 -5.32 -12.97 7.19
N VAL A 238 -5.52 -13.24 5.90
CA VAL A 238 -6.55 -12.56 5.10
C VAL A 238 -7.97 -12.94 5.54
N ASP A 239 -8.19 -14.20 5.86
CA ASP A 239 -9.49 -14.71 6.34
C ASP A 239 -9.85 -14.15 7.73
N GLU A 240 -8.89 -14.13 8.67
CA GLU A 240 -9.09 -13.56 10.00
C GLU A 240 -9.28 -12.05 9.94
N PHE A 241 -8.54 -11.36 9.07
CA PHE A 241 -8.71 -9.94 8.86
C PHE A 241 -10.07 -9.62 8.23
N ALA A 242 -10.51 -10.39 7.23
CA ALA A 242 -11.85 -10.25 6.66
C ALA A 242 -12.96 -10.46 7.71
N ALA A 243 -12.76 -11.44 8.61
CA ALA A 243 -13.68 -11.66 9.74
C ALA A 243 -13.69 -10.48 10.71
N LEU A 244 -12.53 -9.90 11.02
CA LEU A 244 -12.42 -8.69 11.84
C LEU A 244 -13.15 -7.51 11.19
N LEU A 245 -12.89 -7.21 9.92
CA LEU A 245 -13.54 -6.13 9.18
C LEU A 245 -15.08 -6.29 9.23
N LYS A 246 -15.57 -7.49 8.95
CA LYS A 246 -17.00 -7.80 9.04
C LYS A 246 -17.57 -7.57 10.45
N SER A 247 -16.82 -7.90 11.50
CA SER A 247 -17.27 -7.74 12.89
C SER A 247 -17.46 -6.29 13.33
N VAL A 248 -16.89 -5.33 12.59
CA VAL A 248 -16.96 -3.89 12.83
C VAL A 248 -17.63 -3.12 11.69
N ASP A 249 -18.36 -3.83 10.83
CA ASP A 249 -19.13 -3.28 9.72
C ASP A 249 -18.25 -2.46 8.74
N VAL A 250 -17.13 -3.05 8.33
CA VAL A 250 -16.25 -2.53 7.28
C VAL A 250 -16.33 -3.46 6.08
N ASN A 251 -16.80 -2.94 4.95
CA ASN A 251 -16.87 -3.65 3.67
C ASN A 251 -15.99 -2.91 2.66
N LYS A 252 -14.70 -3.22 2.65
CA LYS A 252 -13.69 -2.61 1.77
C LYS A 252 -12.83 -3.70 1.13
N PRO A 253 -12.26 -3.46 -0.07
CA PRO A 253 -11.24 -4.33 -0.66
C PRO A 253 -10.09 -4.57 0.32
N ILE A 254 -9.50 -5.77 0.28
CA ILE A 254 -8.38 -6.14 1.16
C ILE A 254 -7.10 -6.23 0.33
N TRP A 255 -6.09 -5.47 0.72
CA TRP A 255 -4.73 -5.57 0.20
C TRP A 255 -3.79 -6.14 1.25
N LEU A 256 -2.86 -6.98 0.80
CA LEU A 256 -1.79 -7.54 1.60
C LEU A 256 -0.48 -6.89 1.15
N THR A 257 -0.09 -5.78 1.82
CA THR A 257 0.99 -4.93 1.32
C THR A 257 2.37 -5.22 1.89
N GLU A 258 2.48 -6.19 2.79
CA GLU A 258 3.72 -6.83 3.22
C GLU A 258 3.47 -8.33 3.42
N ALA A 259 3.81 -9.15 2.44
CA ALA A 259 3.60 -10.60 2.49
C ALA A 259 4.89 -11.36 2.72
N MET A 260 5.07 -11.92 3.92
CA MET A 260 5.97 -13.05 4.15
C MET A 260 5.21 -14.34 3.87
N THR A 261 5.72 -15.19 2.99
CA THR A 261 5.04 -16.44 2.65
C THR A 261 5.26 -17.52 3.69
N CYS A 262 4.25 -18.38 3.88
CA CYS A 262 4.29 -19.57 4.68
C CYS A 262 4.26 -20.82 3.79
N GLY A 263 5.24 -21.69 3.95
CA GLY A 263 5.30 -22.95 3.18
C GLY A 263 5.51 -22.71 1.68
N PRO A 264 4.81 -23.44 0.78
CA PRO A 264 4.89 -23.24 -0.66
C PRO A 264 4.30 -21.88 -1.06
N PRO A 265 5.11 -20.93 -1.61
CA PRO A 265 4.67 -19.54 -1.78
C PRO A 265 3.46 -19.39 -2.70
N VAL A 266 3.37 -20.18 -3.78
CA VAL A 266 2.22 -20.12 -4.70
C VAL A 266 0.92 -20.51 -3.99
N LYS A 267 0.96 -21.56 -3.16
CA LYS A 267 -0.23 -22.01 -2.42
C LYS A 267 -0.71 -20.97 -1.41
N ALA A 268 0.23 -20.36 -0.66
CA ALA A 268 -0.09 -19.31 0.30
C ALA A 268 -0.76 -18.09 -0.37
N TRP A 269 -0.22 -17.65 -1.51
CA TRP A 269 -0.80 -16.52 -2.24
C TRP A 269 -2.17 -16.85 -2.84
N VAL A 270 -2.33 -18.04 -3.41
CA VAL A 270 -3.64 -18.48 -3.92
C VAL A 270 -4.67 -18.56 -2.80
N ASN A 271 -4.30 -19.06 -1.63
CA ASN A 271 -5.18 -19.07 -0.46
C ASN A 271 -5.57 -17.63 -0.04
N ALA A 272 -4.61 -16.71 0.02
CA ALA A 272 -4.92 -15.33 0.34
C ALA A 272 -5.92 -14.70 -0.66
N PHE A 273 -5.75 -14.92 -1.97
CA PHE A 273 -6.71 -14.47 -2.98
C PHE A 273 -8.09 -15.15 -2.85
N LEU A 274 -8.13 -16.44 -2.54
CA LEU A 274 -9.39 -17.16 -2.32
C LEU A 274 -10.15 -16.64 -1.09
N ASN A 275 -9.44 -16.07 -0.10
CA ASN A 275 -10.01 -15.45 1.09
C ASN A 275 -10.26 -13.94 0.95
N GLY A 276 -10.11 -13.39 -0.26
CA GLY A 276 -10.55 -12.03 -0.57
C GLY A 276 -9.44 -10.99 -0.73
N ALA A 277 -8.15 -11.35 -0.68
CA ALA A 277 -7.10 -10.41 -1.05
C ALA A 277 -7.26 -10.00 -2.53
N GLU A 278 -7.06 -8.71 -2.83
CA GLU A 278 -7.07 -8.21 -4.21
C GLU A 278 -5.68 -7.85 -4.74
N LEU A 279 -4.75 -7.57 -3.85
CA LEU A 279 -3.35 -7.26 -4.16
C LEU A 279 -2.44 -7.93 -3.13
N ILE A 280 -1.30 -8.47 -3.59
CA ILE A 280 -0.24 -8.98 -2.72
C ILE A 280 1.09 -8.33 -3.08
N ILE A 281 1.74 -7.67 -2.12
CA ILE A 281 3.08 -7.11 -2.23
C ILE A 281 4.07 -7.99 -1.44
N ASP A 282 5.00 -8.59 -2.17
CA ASP A 282 6.00 -9.51 -1.65
C ASP A 282 7.15 -8.77 -0.95
N VAL A 283 7.50 -9.18 0.25
CA VAL A 283 8.68 -8.66 0.98
C VAL A 283 9.96 -9.45 0.67
N GLY A 284 9.89 -10.45 -0.19
CA GLY A 284 11.06 -11.22 -0.63
C GLY A 284 11.58 -12.27 0.35
N VAL A 285 10.93 -12.45 1.51
CA VAL A 285 11.32 -13.40 2.54
C VAL A 285 10.16 -14.31 2.93
N ASN A 286 10.49 -15.49 3.47
CA ASN A 286 9.54 -16.41 4.07
C ASN A 286 9.52 -16.23 5.59
N ALA A 287 8.40 -16.54 6.22
CA ALA A 287 8.35 -16.68 7.69
C ALA A 287 9.20 -17.88 8.16
N PRO A 288 9.96 -17.78 9.27
CA PRO A 288 10.19 -16.61 10.12
C PRO A 288 11.39 -15.74 9.65
N GLY A 289 11.23 -14.95 8.61
CA GLY A 289 12.24 -13.99 8.16
C GLY A 289 13.43 -14.57 7.39
N LYS A 290 13.34 -15.79 6.89
CA LYS A 290 14.37 -16.43 6.05
C LYS A 290 14.20 -16.00 4.60
N LYS A 291 15.32 -15.73 3.92
CA LYS A 291 15.30 -15.46 2.48
C LYS A 291 14.61 -16.63 1.72
N MET A 292 13.68 -16.30 0.84
CA MET A 292 13.01 -17.29 0.00
C MET A 292 14.04 -18.08 -0.82
N SER A 293 13.89 -19.40 -0.90
CA SER A 293 14.78 -20.24 -1.72
C SER A 293 14.71 -19.85 -3.20
N LYS A 294 15.81 -20.02 -3.94
CA LYS A 294 15.84 -19.77 -5.40
C LYS A 294 14.75 -20.54 -6.13
N LYS A 295 14.48 -21.80 -5.72
CA LYS A 295 13.42 -22.65 -6.28
C LYS A 295 12.02 -22.07 -6.00
N GLY A 296 11.77 -21.62 -4.77
CA GLY A 296 10.51 -20.97 -4.38
C GLY A 296 10.27 -19.70 -5.19
N ARG A 297 11.28 -18.83 -5.27
CA ARG A 297 11.23 -17.59 -6.06
C ARG A 297 10.94 -17.86 -7.55
N LYS A 298 11.62 -18.85 -8.15
CA LYS A 298 11.37 -19.23 -9.55
C LYS A 298 9.93 -19.70 -9.77
N LYS A 299 9.36 -20.50 -8.83
CA LYS A 299 7.97 -20.96 -8.90
C LYS A 299 7.00 -19.80 -8.80
N LEU A 300 7.23 -18.87 -7.85
CA LEU A 300 6.39 -17.68 -7.66
C LEU A 300 6.43 -16.77 -8.90
N ASN A 301 7.61 -16.49 -9.44
CA ASN A 301 7.74 -15.68 -10.66
C ASN A 301 7.02 -16.31 -11.85
N LYS A 302 7.10 -17.65 -12.01
CA LYS A 302 6.35 -18.36 -13.06
C LYS A 302 4.84 -18.27 -12.84
N PHE A 303 4.39 -18.36 -11.59
CA PHE A 303 2.98 -18.21 -11.26
C PHE A 303 2.48 -16.81 -11.62
N ILE A 304 3.17 -15.75 -11.19
CA ILE A 304 2.83 -14.37 -11.52
C ILE A 304 2.76 -14.20 -13.04
N ALA A 305 3.79 -14.58 -13.78
CA ALA A 305 3.84 -14.42 -15.23
C ALA A 305 2.69 -15.14 -15.98
N ASN A 306 2.18 -16.23 -15.42
CA ASN A 306 1.12 -17.03 -16.07
C ASN A 306 -0.30 -16.61 -15.66
N TYR A 307 -0.47 -16.05 -14.46
CA TYR A 307 -1.81 -15.86 -13.86
C TYR A 307 -2.13 -14.42 -13.50
N ASP A 308 -1.19 -13.48 -13.61
CA ASP A 308 -1.48 -12.06 -13.31
C ASP A 308 -2.61 -11.49 -14.19
N GLY A 309 -3.26 -10.44 -13.69
CA GLY A 309 -4.35 -9.75 -14.38
C GLY A 309 -5.71 -10.48 -14.33
N PHE A 310 -5.86 -11.51 -13.51
CA PHE A 310 -7.18 -12.14 -13.31
C PHE A 310 -8.14 -11.16 -12.60
N THR A 311 -9.44 -11.30 -12.88
CA THR A 311 -10.51 -10.50 -12.25
C THR A 311 -11.18 -11.23 -11.11
N SER A 312 -11.23 -12.58 -11.18
CA SER A 312 -11.76 -13.39 -10.10
C SER A 312 -11.04 -14.74 -10.00
N ILE A 313 -11.14 -15.35 -8.84
CA ILE A 313 -10.55 -16.63 -8.49
C ILE A 313 -11.58 -17.48 -7.75
N LYS A 314 -11.63 -18.77 -8.01
CA LYS A 314 -12.46 -19.71 -7.24
C LYS A 314 -11.81 -21.08 -7.10
N SER A 315 -12.04 -21.73 -5.99
CA SER A 315 -11.68 -23.14 -5.82
C SER A 315 -12.63 -24.02 -6.63
N ILE A 316 -12.07 -24.97 -7.42
CA ILE A 316 -12.83 -26.03 -8.09
C ILE A 316 -12.78 -27.30 -7.25
N SER A 317 -11.62 -27.58 -6.64
CA SER A 317 -11.40 -28.67 -5.70
C SER A 317 -10.20 -28.33 -4.80
N GLU A 318 -9.89 -29.17 -3.83
CA GLU A 318 -8.71 -28.99 -2.94
C GLU A 318 -7.38 -28.80 -3.70
N LYS A 319 -7.30 -29.31 -4.95
CA LYS A 319 -6.09 -29.26 -5.77
C LYS A 319 -6.20 -28.39 -7.02
N LYS A 320 -7.37 -27.80 -7.29
CA LYS A 320 -7.62 -27.05 -8.53
C LYS A 320 -8.28 -25.71 -8.24
N VAL A 321 -7.74 -24.67 -8.87
CA VAL A 321 -8.23 -23.30 -8.75
C VAL A 321 -8.39 -22.72 -10.16
N GLU A 322 -9.53 -22.08 -10.42
CA GLU A 322 -9.84 -21.38 -11.67
C GLU A 322 -9.61 -19.87 -11.49
N PHE A 323 -8.88 -19.27 -12.40
CA PHE A 323 -8.70 -17.83 -12.57
C PHE A 323 -9.52 -17.37 -13.77
N THR A 324 -10.34 -16.35 -13.62
CA THR A 324 -11.10 -15.74 -14.71
C THR A 324 -10.54 -14.36 -15.02
N TYR A 325 -10.46 -14.00 -16.30
CA TYR A 325 -9.93 -12.76 -16.81
C TYR A 325 -11.04 -11.86 -17.37
N LYS A 326 -10.75 -10.59 -17.60
CA LYS A 326 -11.70 -9.57 -18.06
C LYS A 326 -12.35 -9.94 -19.42
N ASP A 327 -11.62 -10.63 -20.28
CA ASP A 327 -12.10 -11.11 -21.58
C ASP A 327 -12.91 -12.43 -21.50
N GLY A 328 -13.17 -12.93 -20.30
CA GLY A 328 -13.85 -14.19 -20.04
C GLY A 328 -12.94 -15.44 -20.13
N THR A 329 -11.67 -15.27 -20.48
CA THR A 329 -10.70 -16.38 -20.49
C THR A 329 -10.56 -16.99 -19.10
N LYS A 330 -10.38 -18.31 -19.06
CA LYS A 330 -10.19 -19.06 -17.81
C LYS A 330 -8.90 -19.84 -17.84
N LYS A 331 -8.16 -19.82 -16.74
CA LYS A 331 -6.96 -20.63 -16.55
C LYS A 331 -7.09 -21.46 -15.27
N ILE A 332 -6.65 -22.71 -15.33
CA ILE A 332 -6.69 -23.62 -14.17
C ILE A 332 -5.27 -23.83 -13.66
N LEU A 333 -5.09 -23.67 -12.35
CA LEU A 333 -3.89 -24.06 -11.62
C LEU A 333 -4.16 -25.37 -10.88
N GLU A 334 -3.28 -26.35 -11.02
CA GLU A 334 -3.25 -27.58 -10.23
C GLU A 334 -2.03 -27.58 -9.29
N PHE A 335 -2.24 -27.99 -8.03
CA PHE A 335 -1.20 -28.05 -6.98
C PHE A 335 -0.60 -29.44 -6.86
#